data_0bfdd21a53404a8c2db18843528bd4fb
#
_entry.id   0bfdd21a53404a8c2db18843528bd4fb
#
_cell.length_a   1.000
_cell.length_b   1.000
_cell.length_c   1.000
_cell.angle_alpha   90.00
_cell.angle_beta   90.00
_cell.angle_gamma   90.00
#
_symmetry.space_group_name_H-M   'P 1'
#
loop_
_entity.id
_entity.type
_entity.pdbx_description
1 polymer ?
#
loop_
_entity_poly.entity_id
_entity_poly.type
_entity_poly.pdbx_seq_one_letter_code
_entity_poly.pdbx_strand_id
1 'polypeptide(L)'
;MGERNFIDLEASPAPTAIEPMEASVGGLREFCSMLERTVKTVCLYPPTNPLPDEFRQKLFDALTRQLERGGRFALTTTDSSFVSEGTRVYERPGTEENLAYLLFRDGIREVAFEPGVDRSECDRFIAVLVGAFSASETARDVANRLWEAGLTHIRHYTVDRVVSGTYIDMADDRQLAVRHEQFVQQGNTEPSPLTETQRPGEPITPYEGTQQERYRYVSQVFGDIAQFSDDDKARVSTMAEGDGPGVSEQIGLEILFEITRGTGSPMLIEEALAVMEKQYDRFIQTDAWDLARTILEGWRNPPANLTESAAKRLQQALTYASESRHFERLAKYLNANPDADLGSIQTFLELFDMAAIKAITSMLSDLEHRPARQMVCRFLASRGAGAVDLIGAFVYDKRWYVVRNIAMVLGEIGNERTVGYLRKAAGHQDKRVRQEALRAIKRVEGLDAAKVLLSFLDDDESDMRLNALRAIKSEHSTTCLPELKQRVEDSALLNLELDEIRELLLAYSRTGGPGATAQLLRLAKRSTLFARRWIPVKLAAIEALGSCRSSEARAHLEIMAQSRNRDIAQTAKAALRAHSTKRQASVTITDEKSEDVLV
;
A
#
# COMPACT_ATOMS: atom_id res chain seq x y z
N MET A 1 80.08 20.06 -21.15
CA MET A 1 79.39 20.55 -22.34
C MET A 1 78.33 19.48 -22.68
N GLY A 2 77.10 19.79 -22.59
CA GLY A 2 75.99 18.88 -22.85
C GLY A 2 74.82 19.21 -21.99
N GLU A 3 74.11 20.25 -22.39
CA GLU A 3 72.84 20.65 -21.76
C GLU A 3 71.78 19.58 -22.03
N ARG A 4 71.13 19.09 -21.01
CA ARG A 4 69.95 18.20 -21.12
C ARG A 4 68.70 19.07 -20.99
N ASN A 5 67.96 19.16 -22.07
CA ASN A 5 66.62 19.72 -22.11
C ASN A 5 65.68 18.93 -21.20
N PHE A 6 65.10 19.62 -20.24
CA PHE A 6 63.90 19.14 -19.51
C PHE A 6 62.68 19.45 -20.38
N ILE A 7 61.90 18.42 -20.67
CA ILE A 7 60.60 18.54 -21.28
C ILE A 7 59.63 18.86 -20.14
N ASP A 8 59.02 20.04 -20.19
CA ASP A 8 57.91 20.44 -19.35
C ASP A 8 56.68 19.56 -19.65
N LEU A 9 56.29 18.76 -18.69
CA LEU A 9 54.98 18.08 -18.67
C LEU A 9 53.94 19.11 -18.21
N GLU A 10 53.17 19.60 -19.15
CA GLU A 10 51.99 20.42 -18.87
C GLU A 10 51.05 19.68 -17.91
N ALA A 11 50.78 20.32 -16.79
CA ALA A 11 49.81 19.88 -15.79
C ALA A 11 48.43 19.86 -16.41
N SER A 12 47.78 18.69 -16.38
CA SER A 12 46.32 18.57 -16.62
C SER A 12 45.56 19.53 -15.72
N PRO A 13 44.54 20.21 -16.21
CA PRO A 13 43.75 21.10 -15.38
C PRO A 13 43.00 20.26 -14.31
N ALA A 14 43.07 20.74 -13.09
CA ALA A 14 42.31 20.23 -11.95
C ALA A 14 40.82 20.18 -12.27
N PRO A 15 40.08 19.21 -11.73
CA PRO A 15 38.64 19.14 -11.94
C PRO A 15 37.99 20.41 -11.40
N THR A 16 37.18 21.00 -12.25
CA THR A 16 36.43 22.24 -12.06
C THR A 16 35.67 22.22 -10.73
N ALA A 17 35.76 23.29 -10.01
CA ALA A 17 35.14 23.54 -8.72
C ALA A 17 33.67 23.06 -8.67
N ILE A 18 33.34 22.35 -7.60
CA ILE A 18 31.99 22.08 -7.13
C ILE A 18 31.26 23.43 -7.04
N GLU A 19 30.26 23.65 -7.90
CA GLU A 19 29.37 24.80 -7.77
C GLU A 19 28.74 24.81 -6.37
N PRO A 20 28.63 25.98 -5.73
CA PRO A 20 28.29 26.04 -4.32
C PRO A 20 26.87 25.55 -4.07
N MET A 21 26.69 24.86 -2.95
CA MET A 21 25.45 24.33 -2.37
C MET A 21 24.25 25.31 -2.43
N GLU A 22 24.50 26.62 -2.50
CA GLU A 22 23.48 27.67 -2.63
C GLU A 22 22.69 27.62 -3.95
N ALA A 23 23.28 27.19 -5.05
CA ALA A 23 22.61 27.08 -6.35
C ALA A 23 21.59 25.91 -6.38
N SER A 24 21.87 24.83 -5.66
CA SER A 24 20.95 23.70 -5.48
C SER A 24 19.75 24.06 -4.61
N VAL A 25 19.96 24.79 -3.52
CA VAL A 25 18.92 25.26 -2.59
C VAL A 25 17.94 26.21 -3.29
N GLY A 26 18.44 27.10 -4.16
CA GLY A 26 17.59 28.00 -4.96
C GLY A 26 16.62 27.25 -5.88
N GLY A 27 17.10 26.21 -6.55
CA GLY A 27 16.27 25.38 -7.43
C GLY A 27 15.21 24.58 -6.66
N LEU A 28 15.55 24.07 -5.48
CA LEU A 28 14.59 23.37 -4.62
C LEU A 28 13.50 24.31 -4.08
N ARG A 29 13.84 25.54 -3.74
CA ARG A 29 12.86 26.58 -3.34
C ARG A 29 11.92 26.93 -4.50
N GLU A 30 12.45 27.06 -5.72
CA GLU A 30 11.64 27.28 -6.92
C GLU A 30 10.68 26.10 -7.15
N PHE A 31 11.18 24.87 -7.07
CA PHE A 31 10.38 23.66 -7.22
C PHE A 31 9.24 23.60 -6.17
N CYS A 32 9.53 23.79 -4.89
CA CYS A 32 8.52 23.76 -3.82
C CYS A 32 7.46 24.86 -3.99
N SER A 33 7.88 26.07 -4.39
CA SER A 33 6.97 27.17 -4.69
C SER A 33 6.08 26.87 -5.89
N MET A 34 6.65 26.25 -6.93
CA MET A 34 5.90 25.84 -8.12
C MET A 34 4.92 24.72 -7.79
N LEU A 35 5.31 23.74 -6.95
CA LEU A 35 4.46 22.66 -6.48
C LEU A 35 3.20 23.19 -5.78
N GLU A 36 3.39 24.13 -4.83
CA GLU A 36 2.25 24.75 -4.13
C GLU A 36 1.33 25.49 -5.10
N ARG A 37 1.90 26.29 -5.99
CA ARG A 37 1.11 27.05 -6.99
C ARG A 37 0.34 26.12 -7.91
N THR A 38 0.95 25.03 -8.35
CA THR A 38 0.32 24.04 -9.24
C THR A 38 -0.86 23.37 -8.55
N VAL A 39 -0.68 22.89 -7.30
CA VAL A 39 -1.76 22.27 -6.54
C VAL A 39 -2.93 23.24 -6.38
N LYS A 40 -2.68 24.49 -5.97
CA LYS A 40 -3.70 25.52 -5.82
C LYS A 40 -4.40 25.86 -7.14
N THR A 41 -3.66 25.98 -8.23
CA THR A 41 -4.23 26.28 -9.54
C THR A 41 -5.15 25.16 -9.99
N VAL A 42 -4.74 23.90 -9.83
CA VAL A 42 -5.58 22.75 -10.19
C VAL A 42 -6.83 22.66 -9.32
N CYS A 43 -6.76 23.06 -8.04
CA CYS A 43 -7.95 23.13 -7.17
C CYS A 43 -8.93 24.23 -7.56
N LEU A 44 -8.44 25.38 -8.05
CA LEU A 44 -9.25 26.57 -8.29
C LEU A 44 -9.93 26.59 -9.67
N TYR A 45 -9.32 25.97 -10.67
CA TYR A 45 -9.80 26.05 -12.06
C TYR A 45 -10.36 24.71 -12.56
N PRO A 46 -11.46 24.72 -13.33
CA PRO A 46 -12.02 23.51 -13.92
C PRO A 46 -11.07 22.91 -14.98
N PRO A 47 -11.18 21.63 -15.31
CA PRO A 47 -10.32 20.93 -16.28
C PRO A 47 -10.36 21.52 -17.70
N THR A 48 -11.37 22.33 -18.03
CA THR A 48 -11.51 23.01 -19.32
C THR A 48 -10.66 24.27 -19.44
N ASN A 49 -10.06 24.73 -18.35
CA ASN A 49 -9.17 25.90 -18.35
C ASN A 49 -7.74 25.45 -18.68
N PRO A 50 -7.00 26.13 -19.56
CA PRO A 50 -5.62 25.73 -19.92
C PRO A 50 -4.59 26.00 -18.80
N LEU A 51 -4.86 26.87 -17.84
CA LEU A 51 -3.93 27.24 -16.77
C LEU A 51 -3.42 26.06 -15.93
N PRO A 52 -4.26 25.10 -15.48
CA PRO A 52 -3.79 23.93 -14.77
C PRO A 52 -2.70 23.14 -15.51
N ASP A 53 -2.87 22.95 -16.82
CA ASP A 53 -1.91 22.19 -17.64
C ASP A 53 -0.62 22.95 -17.86
N GLU A 54 -0.67 24.28 -18.00
CA GLU A 54 0.53 25.12 -18.04
C GLU A 54 1.35 25.05 -16.75
N PHE A 55 0.67 25.07 -15.59
CA PHE A 55 1.35 24.97 -14.30
C PHE A 55 1.93 23.59 -14.05
N ARG A 56 1.24 22.52 -14.45
CA ARG A 56 1.78 21.14 -14.41
C ARG A 56 3.03 21.02 -15.29
N GLN A 57 3.03 21.62 -16.49
CA GLN A 57 4.22 21.60 -17.35
C GLN A 57 5.38 22.34 -16.71
N LYS A 58 5.16 23.54 -16.18
CA LYS A 58 6.21 24.33 -15.51
C LYS A 58 6.79 23.61 -14.29
N LEU A 59 5.94 22.91 -13.52
CA LEU A 59 6.38 22.10 -12.40
C LEU A 59 7.25 20.93 -12.86
N PHE A 60 6.82 20.21 -13.90
CA PHE A 60 7.58 19.10 -14.47
C PHE A 60 8.94 19.56 -15.01
N ASP A 61 8.98 20.71 -15.71
CA ASP A 61 10.23 21.30 -16.19
C ASP A 61 11.17 21.71 -15.03
N ALA A 62 10.60 22.21 -13.91
CA ALA A 62 11.38 22.55 -12.72
C ALA A 62 11.94 21.31 -12.03
N LEU A 63 11.15 20.23 -11.95
CA LEU A 63 11.55 18.93 -11.41
C LEU A 63 12.68 18.32 -12.25
N THR A 64 12.51 18.27 -13.57
CA THR A 64 13.51 17.72 -14.49
C THR A 64 14.83 18.48 -14.39
N ARG A 65 14.80 19.80 -14.41
CA ARG A 65 16.01 20.63 -14.22
C ARG A 65 16.72 20.36 -12.90
N GLN A 66 15.95 20.12 -11.82
CA GLN A 66 16.52 19.83 -10.51
C GLN A 66 17.17 18.45 -10.48
N LEU A 67 16.53 17.44 -11.07
CA LEU A 67 17.06 16.08 -11.18
C LEU A 67 18.29 15.99 -12.10
N GLU A 68 18.31 16.75 -13.20
CA GLU A 68 19.48 16.83 -14.10
C GLU A 68 20.71 17.47 -13.44
N ARG A 69 20.51 18.44 -12.54
CA ARG A 69 21.60 19.16 -11.84
C ARG A 69 22.14 18.41 -10.64
N GLY A 70 21.25 17.87 -9.80
CA GLY A 70 21.58 17.31 -8.51
C GLY A 70 21.35 15.81 -8.37
N GLY A 71 20.80 15.15 -9.39
CA GLY A 71 20.37 13.76 -9.28
C GLY A 71 19.17 13.61 -8.32
N ARG A 72 19.17 12.59 -7.49
CA ARG A 72 18.13 12.36 -6.47
C ARG A 72 18.13 13.48 -5.44
N PHE A 73 16.95 13.95 -5.05
CA PHE A 73 16.78 14.80 -3.87
C PHE A 73 15.59 14.38 -3.03
N ALA A 74 15.60 14.72 -1.75
CA ALA A 74 14.53 14.40 -0.81
C ALA A 74 14.07 15.64 -0.06
N LEU A 75 12.76 15.70 0.21
CA LEU A 75 12.11 16.71 1.01
C LEU A 75 11.61 16.08 2.30
N THR A 76 12.29 16.36 3.41
CA THR A 76 11.83 15.98 4.75
C THR A 76 10.69 16.91 5.16
N THR A 77 9.58 16.38 5.60
CA THR A 77 8.40 17.14 6.00
C THR A 77 8.40 17.41 7.50
N THR A 78 8.12 18.65 7.87
CA THR A 78 7.84 19.04 9.25
C THR A 78 6.40 19.57 9.37
N ASP A 79 6.01 19.98 10.54
CA ASP A 79 4.70 20.57 10.80
C ASP A 79 4.43 21.90 10.06
N SER A 80 5.45 22.54 9.52
CA SER A 80 5.34 23.85 8.86
C SER A 80 6.21 24.02 7.62
N SER A 81 7.15 23.10 7.36
CA SER A 81 8.17 23.31 6.32
C SER A 81 8.63 22.03 5.64
N PHE A 82 9.24 22.18 4.44
CA PHE A 82 10.10 21.17 3.83
C PHE A 82 11.56 21.52 4.06
N VAL A 83 12.33 20.51 4.43
CA VAL A 83 13.77 20.59 4.66
C VAL A 83 14.46 19.62 3.69
N SER A 84 15.52 20.06 3.03
CA SER A 84 16.39 19.21 2.20
C SER A 84 17.83 19.42 2.63
N GLU A 85 18.55 18.33 2.93
CA GLU A 85 19.95 18.35 3.39
C GLU A 85 20.19 19.35 4.56
N GLY A 86 19.29 19.37 5.54
CA GLY A 86 19.35 20.25 6.69
C GLY A 86 18.97 21.72 6.40
N THR A 87 18.69 22.08 5.15
CA THR A 87 18.32 23.45 4.77
C THR A 87 16.81 23.53 4.52
N ARG A 88 16.16 24.54 5.11
CA ARG A 88 14.74 24.81 4.90
C ARG A 88 14.50 25.40 3.51
N VAL A 89 13.78 24.65 2.66
CA VAL A 89 13.50 25.01 1.26
C VAL A 89 12.08 25.53 1.05
N TYR A 90 11.17 25.25 1.96
CA TYR A 90 9.80 25.76 1.96
C TYR A 90 9.31 25.94 3.38
N GLU A 91 8.63 27.06 3.63
CA GLU A 91 8.00 27.35 4.91
C GLU A 91 6.74 28.19 4.69
N ARG A 92 5.67 27.83 5.36
CA ARG A 92 4.43 28.60 5.35
C ARG A 92 3.78 28.59 6.73
N PRO A 93 3.42 29.75 7.28
CA PRO A 93 2.65 29.81 8.51
C PRO A 93 1.20 29.35 8.26
N GLY A 94 0.63 28.64 9.22
CA GLY A 94 -0.75 28.11 9.15
C GLY A 94 -0.80 26.64 8.75
N THR A 95 -1.92 25.98 9.11
CA THR A 95 -2.10 24.54 8.95
C THR A 95 -2.96 24.15 7.75
N GLU A 96 -3.99 24.96 7.43
CA GLU A 96 -5.01 24.57 6.45
C GLU A 96 -4.54 24.60 4.99
N GLU A 97 -3.62 25.50 4.63
CA GLU A 97 -3.12 25.65 3.27
C GLU A 97 -1.64 25.29 3.10
N ASN A 98 -1.04 24.62 4.06
CA ASN A 98 0.38 24.26 4.04
C ASN A 98 0.57 22.83 3.56
N LEU A 99 1.24 22.64 2.40
CA LEU A 99 1.52 21.31 1.83
C LEU A 99 2.39 20.46 2.75
N ALA A 100 3.38 21.06 3.44
CA ALA A 100 4.22 20.32 4.37
C ALA A 100 3.40 19.80 5.55
N TYR A 101 2.50 20.62 6.11
CA TYR A 101 1.60 20.20 7.17
C TYR A 101 0.66 19.08 6.74
N LEU A 102 0.09 19.15 5.52
CA LEU A 102 -0.78 18.08 5.00
C LEU A 102 -0.07 16.74 4.93
N LEU A 103 1.16 16.73 4.44
CA LEU A 103 1.97 15.51 4.37
C LEU A 103 2.40 15.03 5.77
N PHE A 104 2.87 15.95 6.62
CA PHE A 104 3.32 15.65 7.98
C PHE A 104 2.20 15.07 8.86
N ARG A 105 1.01 15.66 8.81
CA ARG A 105 -0.17 15.21 9.55
C ARG A 105 -0.56 13.78 9.21
N ASP A 106 -0.47 13.40 7.94
CA ASP A 106 -0.81 12.07 7.46
C ASP A 106 0.36 11.06 7.58
N GLY A 107 1.39 11.43 8.38
CA GLY A 107 2.50 10.54 8.72
C GLY A 107 3.64 10.52 7.70
N ILE A 108 3.57 11.28 6.61
CA ILE A 108 4.66 11.35 5.62
C ILE A 108 5.78 12.20 6.19
N ARG A 109 6.99 11.65 6.25
CA ARG A 109 8.18 12.31 6.78
C ARG A 109 9.18 12.69 5.71
N GLU A 110 9.14 12.02 4.58
CA GLU A 110 10.02 12.33 3.45
C GLU A 110 9.32 12.03 2.13
N VAL A 111 9.57 12.87 1.14
CA VAL A 111 9.25 12.61 -0.27
C VAL A 111 10.52 12.76 -1.07
N ALA A 112 10.98 11.69 -1.69
CA ALA A 112 12.18 11.68 -2.51
C ALA A 112 11.82 11.58 -4.00
N PHE A 113 12.57 12.31 -4.82
CA PHE A 113 12.45 12.34 -6.27
C PHE A 113 13.72 11.77 -6.88
N GLU A 114 13.59 10.78 -7.75
CA GLU A 114 14.68 10.06 -8.39
C GLU A 114 14.73 10.37 -9.89
N PRO A 115 15.91 10.29 -10.54
CA PRO A 115 16.00 10.39 -11.99
C PRO A 115 15.12 9.35 -12.68
N GLY A 116 14.39 9.76 -13.72
CA GLY A 116 13.47 8.89 -14.46
C GLY A 116 11.98 9.19 -14.23
N VAL A 117 11.64 10.16 -13.36
CA VAL A 117 10.25 10.65 -13.24
C VAL A 117 9.75 11.11 -14.61
N ASP A 118 8.66 10.50 -15.08
CA ASP A 118 7.99 10.94 -16.29
C ASP A 118 6.83 11.92 -15.99
N ARG A 119 6.30 12.53 -17.03
CA ARG A 119 5.21 13.48 -16.92
C ARG A 119 3.96 12.86 -16.30
N SER A 120 3.64 11.63 -16.66
CA SER A 120 2.46 10.92 -16.16
C SER A 120 2.59 10.63 -14.66
N GLU A 121 3.78 10.26 -14.19
CA GLU A 121 4.04 10.04 -12.77
C GLU A 121 3.95 11.34 -11.97
N CYS A 122 4.50 12.44 -12.50
CA CYS A 122 4.36 13.77 -11.91
C CYS A 122 2.88 14.19 -11.81
N ASP A 123 2.09 13.97 -12.85
CA ASP A 123 0.66 14.29 -12.87
C ASP A 123 -0.14 13.44 -11.86
N ARG A 124 0.20 12.16 -11.67
CA ARG A 124 -0.39 11.31 -10.63
C ARG A 124 -0.05 11.82 -9.22
N PHE A 125 1.18 12.23 -9.00
CA PHE A 125 1.60 12.84 -7.74
C PHE A 125 0.82 14.13 -7.44
N ILE A 126 0.71 15.03 -8.42
CA ILE A 126 -0.10 16.26 -8.30
C ILE A 126 -1.56 15.92 -7.99
N ALA A 127 -2.15 14.92 -8.66
CA ALA A 127 -3.55 14.54 -8.46
C ALA A 127 -3.80 14.07 -7.01
N VAL A 128 -2.85 13.36 -6.40
CA VAL A 128 -2.93 12.97 -4.99
C VAL A 128 -2.94 14.20 -4.08
N LEU A 129 -2.01 15.15 -4.30
CA LEU A 129 -1.93 16.37 -3.50
C LEU A 129 -3.19 17.24 -3.65
N VAL A 130 -3.69 17.39 -4.87
CA VAL A 130 -4.95 18.11 -5.16
C VAL A 130 -6.12 17.46 -4.44
N GLY A 131 -6.22 16.14 -4.51
CA GLY A 131 -7.27 15.41 -3.81
C GLY A 131 -7.19 15.56 -2.28
N ALA A 132 -5.99 15.66 -1.73
CA ALA A 132 -5.78 15.91 -0.31
C ALA A 132 -6.11 17.37 0.09
N PHE A 133 -5.80 18.30 -0.79
CA PHE A 133 -6.03 19.73 -0.57
C PHE A 133 -7.50 20.11 -0.66
N SER A 134 -8.26 19.46 -1.57
CA SER A 134 -9.68 19.72 -1.82
C SER A 134 -10.64 18.93 -0.93
N ALA A 135 -10.15 17.90 -0.23
CA ALA A 135 -10.97 17.07 0.64
C ALA A 135 -11.21 17.74 1.99
N SER A 136 -12.36 17.45 2.63
CA SER A 136 -12.59 17.80 4.03
C SER A 136 -11.51 17.14 4.92
N GLU A 137 -11.24 17.73 6.08
CA GLU A 137 -10.14 17.27 6.99
C GLU A 137 -10.16 15.76 7.26
N THR A 138 -11.33 15.17 7.27
CA THR A 138 -11.55 13.76 7.58
C THR A 138 -11.34 12.80 6.39
N ALA A 139 -11.33 13.29 5.14
CA ALA A 139 -11.18 12.47 3.93
C ALA A 139 -9.74 12.45 3.36
N ARG A 140 -8.79 13.08 4.05
CA ARG A 140 -7.42 13.30 3.58
C ARG A 140 -6.48 12.17 4.03
N ASP A 141 -6.48 11.03 3.36
CA ASP A 141 -5.48 9.98 3.54
C ASP A 141 -4.45 10.07 2.40
N VAL A 142 -3.52 11.02 2.52
CA VAL A 142 -2.50 11.27 1.49
C VAL A 142 -1.55 10.09 1.36
N ALA A 143 -1.21 9.44 2.46
CA ALA A 143 -0.29 8.32 2.46
C ALA A 143 -0.84 7.15 1.62
N ASN A 144 -2.11 6.79 1.79
CA ASN A 144 -2.73 5.74 0.98
C ASN A 144 -2.90 6.14 -0.48
N ARG A 145 -3.24 7.40 -0.75
CA ARG A 145 -3.39 7.89 -2.13
C ARG A 145 -2.08 7.95 -2.89
N LEU A 146 -0.98 8.35 -2.25
CA LEU A 146 0.36 8.29 -2.85
C LEU A 146 0.73 6.87 -3.21
N TRP A 147 0.30 5.94 -2.40
CA TRP A 147 0.52 4.54 -2.67
C TRP A 147 -0.34 4.01 -3.83
N GLU A 148 -1.65 4.31 -3.84
CA GLU A 148 -2.56 3.92 -4.92
C GLU A 148 -2.14 4.51 -6.28
N ALA A 149 -1.42 5.63 -6.27
CA ALA A 149 -0.93 6.29 -7.47
C ALA A 149 0.16 5.53 -8.23
N GLY A 150 0.76 4.48 -7.63
CA GLY A 150 1.74 3.62 -8.29
C GLY A 150 2.97 4.39 -8.79
N LEU A 151 3.54 5.24 -7.92
CA LEU A 151 4.72 6.05 -8.25
C LEU A 151 5.98 5.19 -8.19
N THR A 152 6.81 5.27 -9.22
CA THR A 152 8.03 4.46 -9.38
C THR A 152 9.27 5.21 -8.94
N HIS A 153 9.40 6.47 -9.36
CA HIS A 153 10.57 7.33 -9.12
C HIS A 153 10.28 8.44 -8.10
N ILE A 154 9.02 8.61 -7.68
CA ILE A 154 8.66 9.48 -6.57
C ILE A 154 8.37 8.59 -5.36
N ARG A 155 9.33 8.52 -4.44
CA ARG A 155 9.24 7.70 -3.23
C ARG A 155 8.80 8.55 -2.05
N HIS A 156 8.07 7.95 -1.13
CA HIS A 156 7.67 8.62 0.11
C HIS A 156 7.92 7.70 1.29
N TYR A 157 8.41 8.29 2.37
CA TYR A 157 8.61 7.61 3.65
C TYR A 157 7.53 8.05 4.63
N THR A 158 6.81 7.08 5.19
CA THR A 158 5.76 7.32 6.19
C THR A 158 6.16 6.68 7.50
N VAL A 159 6.16 7.45 8.57
CA VAL A 159 6.29 6.93 9.94
C VAL A 159 4.90 6.64 10.46
N ASP A 160 4.54 5.36 10.52
CA ASP A 160 3.44 4.93 11.37
C ASP A 160 3.97 4.97 12.81
N ARG A 161 3.68 6.04 13.53
CA ARG A 161 4.03 6.13 14.95
C ARG A 161 3.32 5.02 15.73
N VAL A 162 4.06 3.99 16.04
CA VAL A 162 3.74 3.10 17.13
C VAL A 162 4.82 3.23 18.17
N VAL A 163 4.65 4.18 19.04
CA VAL A 163 5.31 4.15 20.35
C VAL A 163 4.32 3.54 21.32
N SER A 164 4.73 2.44 21.93
CA SER A 164 4.01 1.72 22.96
C SER A 164 3.38 2.67 24.00
N GLY A 165 2.06 2.75 24.01
CA GLY A 165 1.24 2.96 25.21
C GLY A 165 1.30 4.27 25.97
N THR A 166 1.99 5.30 25.53
CA THR A 166 2.00 6.61 26.18
C THR A 166 1.75 7.71 25.15
N TYR A 167 0.73 8.49 25.39
CA TYR A 167 0.50 9.79 24.73
C TYR A 167 1.73 10.67 24.99
N ILE A 168 2.55 10.88 23.98
CA ILE A 168 3.61 11.88 24.04
C ILE A 168 3.06 13.16 23.44
N ASP A 169 2.97 14.17 24.27
CA ASP A 169 2.55 15.53 23.95
C ASP A 169 3.42 16.09 22.80
N MET A 170 2.82 16.85 21.88
CA MET A 170 3.44 17.44 20.68
C MET A 170 4.69 18.31 20.94
N ALA A 171 5.02 18.55 22.22
CA ALA A 171 6.21 19.30 22.64
C ALA A 171 7.52 18.50 22.53
N ASP A 172 7.49 17.17 22.50
CA ASP A 172 8.69 16.30 22.51
C ASP A 172 9.31 16.06 21.13
N ASP A 173 8.60 16.39 20.04
CA ASP A 173 9.11 16.22 18.67
C ASP A 173 10.30 17.13 18.33
N ARG A 174 10.41 18.27 19.02
CA ARG A 174 11.57 19.16 18.89
C ARG A 174 12.85 18.56 19.47
N GLN A 175 12.74 17.72 20.50
CA GLN A 175 13.90 17.06 21.10
C GLN A 175 14.42 15.89 20.27
N LEU A 176 13.58 15.21 19.49
CA LEU A 176 14.00 14.13 18.60
C LEU A 176 14.73 14.64 17.36
N ALA A 177 14.28 15.76 16.78
CA ALA A 177 15.00 16.45 15.70
C ALA A 177 16.38 16.93 16.16
N VAL A 178 16.47 17.52 17.35
CA VAL A 178 17.74 17.95 17.95
C VAL A 178 18.66 16.77 18.27
N ARG A 179 18.13 15.62 18.70
CA ARG A 179 18.94 14.41 18.93
C ARG A 179 19.48 13.81 17.64
N HIS A 180 18.73 13.86 16.56
CA HIS A 180 19.19 13.41 15.25
C HIS A 180 20.31 14.32 14.72
N GLU A 181 20.19 15.65 14.86
CA GLU A 181 21.26 16.60 14.53
C GLU A 181 22.50 16.43 15.43
N GLN A 182 22.32 16.12 16.71
CA GLN A 182 23.43 15.83 17.63
C GLN A 182 24.11 14.48 17.32
N PHE A 183 23.38 13.49 16.85
CA PHE A 183 23.95 12.19 16.47
C PHE A 183 24.79 12.28 15.19
N VAL A 184 24.40 13.12 14.24
CA VAL A 184 25.16 13.40 13.01
C VAL A 184 26.41 14.26 13.30
N GLN A 185 26.36 15.15 14.30
CA GLN A 185 27.50 15.99 14.68
C GLN A 185 28.51 15.29 15.61
N GLN A 186 28.18 14.18 16.26
CA GLN A 186 29.06 13.43 17.17
C GLN A 186 29.79 12.26 16.49
N GLY A 187 29.84 12.19 15.16
CA GLY A 187 30.53 11.17 14.36
C GLY A 187 32.05 11.21 14.39
N ASN A 188 32.71 11.57 15.51
CA ASN A 188 34.16 11.46 15.72
C ASN A 188 34.46 10.99 17.14
N THR A 189 34.34 9.70 17.38
CA THR A 189 35.06 9.00 18.45
C THR A 189 35.42 7.61 17.96
N GLU A 190 36.73 7.34 17.91
CA GLU A 190 37.33 6.08 17.48
C GLU A 190 36.78 4.90 18.30
N PRO A 191 36.41 3.79 17.67
CA PRO A 191 36.05 2.58 18.40
C PRO A 191 37.30 1.89 18.91
N SER A 192 37.32 1.57 20.19
CA SER A 192 38.26 0.61 20.81
C SER A 192 38.24 -0.75 20.09
N PRO A 193 39.36 -1.48 20.02
CA PRO A 193 39.45 -2.72 19.26
C PRO A 193 38.64 -3.82 19.94
N LEU A 194 37.50 -4.12 19.37
CA LEU A 194 36.79 -5.38 19.66
C LEU A 194 37.25 -6.42 18.66
N THR A 195 37.63 -7.57 19.20
CA THR A 195 37.97 -8.85 18.57
C THR A 195 37.24 -9.08 17.25
N GLU A 196 38.02 -9.49 16.24
CA GLU A 196 37.60 -9.92 14.91
C GLU A 196 36.43 -10.91 14.95
N THR A 197 35.22 -10.41 14.79
CA THR A 197 34.08 -11.13 14.27
C THR A 197 33.65 -10.37 13.01
N GLN A 198 33.66 -11.07 11.89
CA GLN A 198 33.34 -10.53 10.57
C GLN A 198 32.10 -9.64 10.59
N ARG A 199 32.22 -8.45 10.03
CA ARG A 199 31.12 -7.46 9.89
C ARG A 199 30.14 -7.96 8.83
N PRO A 200 28.82 -7.85 9.04
CA PRO A 200 27.83 -8.07 7.99
C PRO A 200 28.01 -7.00 6.90
N GLY A 201 28.26 -7.41 5.67
CA GLY A 201 28.32 -6.50 4.51
C GLY A 201 29.65 -6.39 3.78
N GLU A 202 30.72 -7.08 4.23
CA GLU A 202 31.92 -7.21 3.40
C GLU A 202 31.69 -8.27 2.31
N PRO A 203 32.06 -7.99 1.04
CA PRO A 203 32.00 -9.01 0.00
C PRO A 203 32.90 -10.17 0.41
N ILE A 204 32.34 -11.38 0.41
CA ILE A 204 33.08 -12.62 0.68
C ILE A 204 34.19 -12.71 -0.36
N THR A 205 35.44 -12.54 0.06
CA THR A 205 36.58 -12.71 -0.83
C THR A 205 36.60 -14.16 -1.33
N PRO A 206 36.81 -14.36 -2.64
CA PRO A 206 36.89 -15.72 -3.20
C PRO A 206 37.95 -16.52 -2.45
N TYR A 207 37.61 -17.74 -2.04
CA TYR A 207 38.54 -18.63 -1.37
C TYR A 207 39.64 -19.04 -2.34
N GLU A 208 40.86 -18.58 -2.10
CA GLU A 208 42.06 -18.89 -2.91
C GLU A 208 42.77 -20.16 -2.46
N GLY A 209 42.04 -21.23 -2.07
CA GLY A 209 42.60 -22.48 -1.64
C GLY A 209 42.80 -23.49 -2.77
N THR A 210 43.66 -24.49 -2.51
CA THR A 210 43.84 -25.65 -3.40
C THR A 210 42.56 -26.49 -3.49
N GLN A 211 42.43 -27.33 -4.53
CA GLN A 211 41.29 -28.20 -4.77
C GLN A 211 40.97 -29.11 -3.54
N GLN A 212 42.00 -29.57 -2.82
CA GLN A 212 41.85 -30.35 -1.60
C GLN A 212 41.33 -29.55 -0.40
N GLU A 213 41.68 -28.27 -0.31
CA GLU A 213 41.19 -27.37 0.73
C GLU A 213 39.75 -26.93 0.48
N ARG A 214 39.37 -26.73 -0.78
CA ARG A 214 37.96 -26.50 -1.21
C ARG A 214 37.09 -27.71 -0.88
N TYR A 215 37.58 -28.93 -1.13
CA TYR A 215 36.90 -30.18 -0.77
C TYR A 215 36.72 -30.32 0.76
N ARG A 216 37.74 -29.99 1.56
CA ARG A 216 37.63 -29.94 3.01
C ARG A 216 36.59 -28.91 3.49
N TYR A 217 36.59 -27.76 2.87
CA TYR A 217 35.61 -26.70 3.19
C TYR A 217 34.18 -27.16 2.89
N VAL A 218 33.95 -27.75 1.73
CA VAL A 218 32.64 -28.32 1.36
C VAL A 218 32.23 -29.41 2.34
N SER A 219 33.15 -30.33 2.70
CA SER A 219 32.90 -31.39 3.68
C SER A 219 32.63 -30.85 5.10
N GLN A 220 33.26 -29.74 5.49
CA GLN A 220 33.01 -29.09 6.78
C GLN A 220 31.66 -28.36 6.81
N VAL A 221 31.27 -27.72 5.71
CA VAL A 221 30.02 -27.00 5.60
C VAL A 221 28.81 -27.94 5.57
N PHE A 222 28.93 -29.06 4.87
CA PHE A 222 27.83 -30.02 4.68
C PHE A 222 27.89 -31.25 5.60
N GLY A 223 28.92 -31.35 6.45
CA GLY A 223 29.17 -32.49 7.35
C GLY A 223 29.67 -33.71 6.60
N ASP A 224 30.01 -34.78 7.37
CA ASP A 224 30.39 -36.09 6.81
C ASP A 224 29.15 -36.78 6.20
N ILE A 225 28.66 -36.24 5.09
CA ILE A 225 27.63 -36.93 4.32
C ILE A 225 28.31 -38.08 3.62
N ALA A 226 28.04 -39.27 4.11
CA ALA A 226 28.29 -40.59 3.53
C ALA A 226 29.47 -40.67 2.55
N GLN A 227 30.20 -41.73 2.59
CA GLN A 227 31.32 -41.98 1.70
C GLN A 227 30.91 -41.77 0.23
N PHE A 228 31.20 -40.56 -0.29
CA PHE A 228 31.08 -40.30 -1.71
C PHE A 228 31.88 -41.32 -2.51
N SER A 229 31.28 -41.85 -3.57
CA SER A 229 32.04 -42.61 -4.55
C SER A 229 33.12 -41.71 -5.18
N ASP A 230 34.21 -42.31 -5.69
CA ASP A 230 35.26 -41.54 -6.32
C ASP A 230 34.76 -40.77 -7.56
N ASP A 231 33.68 -41.23 -8.18
CA ASP A 231 33.01 -40.57 -9.30
C ASP A 231 32.24 -39.31 -8.84
N ASP A 232 31.58 -39.38 -7.67
CA ASP A 232 30.91 -38.23 -7.07
C ASP A 232 31.90 -37.15 -6.62
N LYS A 233 33.07 -37.61 -6.08
CA LYS A 233 34.18 -36.71 -5.73
C LYS A 233 34.73 -35.98 -6.95
N ALA A 234 34.87 -36.68 -8.08
CA ALA A 234 35.35 -36.09 -9.33
C ALA A 234 34.35 -35.06 -9.89
N ARG A 235 33.04 -35.36 -9.82
CA ARG A 235 31.98 -34.43 -10.23
C ARG A 235 31.97 -33.18 -9.36
N VAL A 236 32.03 -33.30 -8.02
CA VAL A 236 32.13 -32.20 -7.08
C VAL A 236 33.37 -31.34 -7.35
N SER A 237 34.52 -31.99 -7.65
CA SER A 237 35.75 -31.27 -7.98
C SER A 237 35.62 -30.45 -9.26
N THR A 238 34.98 -31.01 -10.29
CA THR A 238 34.75 -30.31 -11.59
C THR A 238 33.76 -29.13 -11.42
N MET A 239 32.75 -29.28 -10.56
CA MET A 239 31.77 -28.23 -10.25
C MET A 239 32.39 -27.12 -9.38
N ALA A 240 33.34 -27.43 -8.50
CA ALA A 240 34.02 -26.45 -7.65
C ALA A 240 35.01 -25.53 -8.39
N GLU A 241 35.29 -25.78 -9.65
CA GLU A 241 36.13 -24.93 -10.50
C GLU A 241 35.42 -23.65 -11.02
N GLY A 242 34.12 -23.46 -10.72
CA GLY A 242 33.31 -22.26 -11.06
C GLY A 242 33.62 -21.07 -10.15
N ASP A 243 34.00 -19.96 -10.73
CA ASP A 243 34.43 -18.73 -10.04
C ASP A 243 33.21 -17.91 -9.52
N GLY A 244 32.93 -17.92 -8.22
CA GLY A 244 31.99 -16.96 -7.62
C GLY A 244 31.64 -17.27 -6.14
N PRO A 245 31.37 -16.25 -5.30
CA PRO A 245 30.85 -16.44 -3.96
C PRO A 245 29.45 -17.09 -4.01
N GLY A 246 29.23 -18.14 -3.22
CA GLY A 246 27.97 -18.90 -3.21
C GLY A 246 27.94 -20.15 -4.11
N VAL A 247 28.92 -20.33 -4.99
CA VAL A 247 28.99 -21.51 -5.88
C VAL A 247 29.16 -22.81 -5.09
N SER A 248 29.91 -22.77 -3.99
CA SER A 248 30.12 -23.94 -3.13
C SER A 248 28.82 -24.39 -2.44
N GLU A 249 28.02 -23.45 -1.97
CA GLU A 249 26.73 -23.73 -1.34
C GLU A 249 25.74 -24.29 -2.36
N GLN A 250 25.72 -23.72 -3.57
CA GLN A 250 24.84 -24.16 -4.62
C GLN A 250 25.16 -25.58 -5.11
N ILE A 251 26.44 -25.90 -5.29
CA ILE A 251 26.92 -27.26 -5.61
C ILE A 251 26.55 -28.25 -4.49
N GLY A 252 26.71 -27.85 -3.24
CA GLY A 252 26.34 -28.69 -2.10
C GLY A 252 24.82 -28.98 -2.09
N LEU A 253 23.99 -28.01 -2.43
CA LEU A 253 22.54 -28.21 -2.55
C LEU A 253 22.19 -29.15 -3.73
N GLU A 254 22.86 -29.00 -4.87
CA GLU A 254 22.64 -29.89 -6.03
C GLU A 254 22.95 -31.35 -5.68
N ILE A 255 24.07 -31.60 -4.94
CA ILE A 255 24.39 -32.93 -4.47
C ILE A 255 23.32 -33.50 -3.53
N LEU A 256 22.85 -32.68 -2.58
CA LEU A 256 21.78 -33.10 -1.66
C LEU A 256 20.47 -33.39 -2.42
N PHE A 257 20.16 -32.63 -3.44
CA PHE A 257 18.99 -32.90 -4.31
C PHE A 257 19.18 -34.18 -5.13
N GLU A 258 20.38 -34.45 -5.66
CA GLU A 258 20.65 -35.71 -6.38
C GLU A 258 20.53 -36.91 -5.45
N ILE A 259 20.98 -36.84 -4.19
CA ILE A 259 20.78 -37.89 -3.19
C ILE A 259 19.27 -38.13 -2.96
N THR A 260 18.48 -37.07 -2.85
CA THR A 260 17.02 -37.21 -2.64
C THR A 260 16.27 -37.71 -3.88
N ARG A 261 16.82 -37.48 -5.08
CA ARG A 261 16.25 -37.94 -6.38
C ARG A 261 16.68 -39.39 -6.71
N GLY A 262 17.82 -39.83 -6.18
CA GLY A 262 18.36 -41.15 -6.45
C GLY A 262 17.50 -42.27 -5.86
N THR A 263 17.77 -43.50 -6.32
CA THR A 263 17.18 -44.73 -5.77
C THR A 263 17.86 -45.19 -4.49
N GLY A 264 18.48 -44.24 -3.75
CA GLY A 264 19.25 -44.50 -2.58
C GLY A 264 18.49 -45.09 -1.40
N SER A 265 19.23 -45.53 -0.40
CA SER A 265 18.66 -46.00 0.86
C SER A 265 17.74 -44.92 1.46
N PRO A 266 16.54 -45.27 1.97
CA PRO A 266 15.68 -44.36 2.70
C PRO A 266 16.39 -43.57 3.80
N MET A 267 17.37 -44.19 4.44
CA MET A 267 18.21 -43.58 5.48
C MET A 267 19.05 -42.42 4.93
N LEU A 268 19.62 -42.55 3.73
CA LEU A 268 20.39 -41.47 3.10
C LEU A 268 19.51 -40.28 2.72
N ILE A 269 18.27 -40.54 2.29
CA ILE A 269 17.29 -39.47 1.97
C ILE A 269 16.92 -38.71 3.26
N GLU A 270 16.69 -39.44 4.37
CA GLU A 270 16.37 -38.82 5.66
C GLU A 270 17.55 -37.96 6.18
N GLU A 271 18.80 -38.45 6.04
CA GLU A 271 20.00 -37.72 6.39
C GLU A 271 20.20 -36.47 5.51
N ALA A 272 20.01 -36.58 4.19
CA ALA A 272 20.09 -35.47 3.27
C ALA A 272 19.05 -34.38 3.59
N LEU A 273 17.81 -34.76 3.89
CA LEU A 273 16.77 -33.82 4.32
C LEU A 273 17.11 -33.14 5.65
N ALA A 274 17.70 -33.87 6.60
CA ALA A 274 18.13 -33.30 7.88
C ALA A 274 19.29 -32.29 7.71
N VAL A 275 20.18 -32.53 6.74
CA VAL A 275 21.25 -31.57 6.39
C VAL A 275 20.65 -30.35 5.71
N MET A 276 19.72 -30.54 4.77
CA MET A 276 19.03 -29.43 4.10
C MET A 276 18.27 -28.53 5.10
N GLU A 277 17.62 -29.07 6.13
CA GLU A 277 16.99 -28.29 7.19
C GLU A 277 17.98 -27.41 7.95
N LYS A 278 19.16 -27.97 8.30
CA LYS A 278 20.21 -27.19 8.94
C LYS A 278 20.74 -26.07 8.03
N GLN A 279 20.91 -26.37 6.73
CA GLN A 279 21.33 -25.34 5.76
C GLN A 279 20.24 -24.29 5.55
N TYR A 280 18.98 -24.69 5.52
CA TYR A 280 17.85 -23.75 5.44
C TYR A 280 17.89 -22.77 6.62
N ASP A 281 18.03 -23.25 7.86
CA ASP A 281 18.19 -22.41 9.04
C ASP A 281 19.38 -21.45 8.90
N ARG A 282 20.53 -21.97 8.48
CA ARG A 282 21.74 -21.16 8.28
C ARG A 282 21.49 -20.06 7.25
N PHE A 283 20.89 -20.37 6.10
CA PHE A 283 20.61 -19.39 5.06
C PHE A 283 19.61 -18.33 5.53
N ILE A 284 18.60 -18.73 6.28
CA ILE A 284 17.68 -17.77 6.93
C ILE A 284 18.43 -16.86 7.92
N GLN A 285 19.36 -17.40 8.71
CA GLN A 285 20.14 -16.62 9.69
C GLN A 285 21.15 -15.67 9.05
N THR A 286 21.70 -16.05 7.91
CA THR A 286 22.68 -15.26 7.15
C THR A 286 22.05 -14.40 6.07
N ASP A 287 20.71 -14.31 6.02
CA ASP A 287 19.94 -13.55 5.06
C ASP A 287 20.15 -13.96 3.58
N ALA A 288 20.58 -15.23 3.36
CA ALA A 288 20.78 -15.83 2.04
C ALA A 288 19.47 -16.40 1.47
N TRP A 289 18.50 -15.52 1.22
CA TRP A 289 17.12 -15.88 0.87
C TRP A 289 17.00 -16.67 -0.43
N ASP A 290 17.87 -16.42 -1.41
CA ASP A 290 17.88 -17.16 -2.69
C ASP A 290 18.28 -18.63 -2.48
N LEU A 291 19.25 -18.91 -1.61
CA LEU A 291 19.64 -20.28 -1.27
C LEU A 291 18.55 -20.99 -0.44
N ALA A 292 17.93 -20.27 0.50
CA ALA A 292 16.77 -20.80 1.24
C ALA A 292 15.60 -21.12 0.29
N ARG A 293 15.35 -20.26 -0.71
CA ARG A 293 14.37 -20.47 -1.76
C ARG A 293 14.67 -21.72 -2.57
N THR A 294 15.92 -21.91 -2.98
CA THR A 294 16.35 -23.10 -3.74
C THR A 294 16.04 -24.40 -2.98
N ILE A 295 16.32 -24.44 -1.66
CA ILE A 295 15.96 -25.60 -0.82
C ILE A 295 14.44 -25.83 -0.84
N LEU A 296 13.67 -24.79 -0.62
CA LEU A 296 12.22 -24.88 -0.55
C LEU A 296 11.59 -25.30 -1.90
N GLU A 297 12.12 -24.79 -3.02
CA GLU A 297 11.73 -25.20 -4.37
C GLU A 297 11.99 -26.71 -4.59
N GLY A 298 13.14 -27.21 -4.16
CA GLY A 298 13.47 -28.62 -4.23
C GLY A 298 12.53 -29.49 -3.38
N TRP A 299 12.18 -29.05 -2.19
CA TRP A 299 11.21 -29.74 -1.33
C TRP A 299 9.79 -29.73 -1.89
N ARG A 300 9.40 -28.70 -2.64
CA ARG A 300 8.09 -28.60 -3.30
C ARG A 300 7.99 -29.42 -4.56
N ASN A 301 9.11 -29.73 -5.19
CA ASN A 301 9.18 -30.50 -6.42
C ASN A 301 9.89 -31.87 -6.19
N PRO A 302 9.36 -32.73 -5.32
CA PRO A 302 10.00 -34.00 -5.00
C PRO A 302 9.99 -34.95 -6.19
N PRO A 303 10.91 -35.92 -6.25
CA PRO A 303 10.90 -36.97 -7.25
C PRO A 303 9.66 -37.86 -7.12
N ALA A 304 9.18 -38.36 -8.27
CA ALA A 304 7.93 -39.13 -8.34
C ALA A 304 7.97 -40.50 -7.61
N ASN A 305 9.16 -41.01 -7.29
CA ASN A 305 9.41 -42.33 -6.71
C ASN A 305 9.84 -42.32 -5.25
N LEU A 306 9.47 -41.27 -4.49
CA LEU A 306 9.73 -41.21 -3.06
C LEU A 306 9.05 -42.35 -2.30
N THR A 307 9.78 -42.92 -1.35
CA THR A 307 9.19 -43.87 -0.38
C THR A 307 8.21 -43.12 0.55
N GLU A 308 7.27 -43.83 1.14
CA GLU A 308 6.31 -43.26 2.08
C GLU A 308 7.01 -42.57 3.29
N SER A 309 8.09 -43.18 3.78
CA SER A 309 8.93 -42.61 4.86
C SER A 309 9.56 -41.27 4.43
N ALA A 310 10.19 -41.23 3.24
CA ALA A 310 10.80 -40.02 2.71
C ALA A 310 9.76 -38.90 2.43
N ALA A 311 8.58 -39.27 1.90
CA ALA A 311 7.49 -38.31 1.69
C ALA A 311 7.00 -37.71 3.02
N LYS A 312 6.85 -38.52 4.06
CA LYS A 312 6.47 -38.07 5.40
C LYS A 312 7.55 -37.13 5.99
N ARG A 313 8.82 -37.50 5.83
CA ARG A 313 9.94 -36.69 6.30
C ARG A 313 10.01 -35.34 5.57
N LEU A 314 9.77 -35.33 4.27
CA LEU A 314 9.69 -34.12 3.46
C LEU A 314 8.54 -33.20 3.91
N GLN A 315 7.38 -33.77 4.22
CA GLN A 315 6.26 -33.01 4.77
C GLN A 315 6.62 -32.36 6.13
N GLN A 316 7.41 -33.06 6.94
CA GLN A 316 7.94 -32.50 8.19
C GLN A 316 8.89 -31.32 7.91
N ALA A 317 9.79 -31.43 6.92
CA ALA A 317 10.69 -30.35 6.52
C ALA A 317 9.92 -29.11 6.02
N LEU A 318 8.86 -29.29 5.22
CA LEU A 318 7.99 -28.19 4.79
C LEU A 318 7.24 -27.54 5.96
N THR A 319 6.81 -28.34 6.94
CA THR A 319 6.19 -27.83 8.16
C THR A 319 7.19 -27.03 8.99
N TYR A 320 8.41 -27.53 9.13
CA TYR A 320 9.52 -26.85 9.79
C TYR A 320 9.84 -25.49 9.13
N ALA A 321 9.94 -25.45 7.79
CA ALA A 321 10.15 -24.20 7.06
C ALA A 321 9.03 -23.16 7.31
N SER A 322 7.82 -23.64 7.63
CA SER A 322 6.65 -22.79 7.90
C SER A 322 6.57 -22.26 9.33
N GLU A 323 7.56 -22.50 10.18
CA GLU A 323 7.58 -22.02 11.57
C GLU A 323 7.74 -20.51 11.66
N SER A 324 7.08 -19.89 12.65
CA SER A 324 7.03 -18.43 12.84
C SER A 324 8.41 -17.78 12.94
N ARG A 325 9.40 -18.47 13.54
CA ARG A 325 10.76 -17.94 13.73
C ARG A 325 11.46 -17.54 12.42
N HIS A 326 11.19 -18.25 11.32
CA HIS A 326 11.76 -17.93 10.02
C HIS A 326 11.17 -16.63 9.44
N PHE A 327 9.88 -16.43 9.62
CA PHE A 327 9.20 -15.20 9.20
C PHE A 327 9.53 -14.01 10.12
N GLU A 328 9.75 -14.23 11.41
CA GLU A 328 10.28 -13.20 12.32
C GLU A 328 11.67 -12.73 11.89
N ARG A 329 12.54 -13.66 11.45
CA ARG A 329 13.83 -13.30 10.88
C ARG A 329 13.67 -12.53 9.58
N LEU A 330 12.77 -12.95 8.69
CA LEU A 330 12.47 -12.25 7.45
C LEU A 330 11.96 -10.82 7.73
N ALA A 331 11.10 -10.63 8.73
CA ALA A 331 10.65 -9.30 9.12
C ALA A 331 11.82 -8.41 9.57
N LYS A 332 12.73 -8.94 10.40
CA LYS A 332 13.95 -8.22 10.82
C LYS A 332 14.83 -7.84 9.64
N TYR A 333 15.06 -8.78 8.72
CA TYR A 333 15.81 -8.51 7.49
C TYR A 333 15.17 -7.40 6.66
N LEU A 334 13.86 -7.47 6.40
CA LEU A 334 13.15 -6.47 5.61
C LEU A 334 13.12 -5.09 6.28
N ASN A 335 13.11 -5.05 7.62
CA ASN A 335 13.20 -3.79 8.36
C ASN A 335 14.61 -3.20 8.34
N ALA A 336 15.64 -4.03 8.33
CA ALA A 336 17.04 -3.60 8.25
C ALA A 336 17.45 -3.20 6.82
N ASN A 337 16.79 -3.74 5.79
CA ASN A 337 17.14 -3.56 4.38
C ASN A 337 15.94 -3.00 3.58
N PRO A 338 15.70 -1.69 3.62
CA PRO A 338 14.59 -1.06 2.89
C PRO A 338 14.63 -1.26 1.37
N ASP A 339 15.85 -1.43 0.83
CA ASP A 339 16.12 -1.63 -0.60
C ASP A 339 16.21 -3.11 -1.02
N ALA A 340 15.80 -4.03 -0.13
CA ALA A 340 15.76 -5.46 -0.45
C ALA A 340 14.90 -5.74 -1.69
N ASP A 341 15.31 -6.71 -2.51
CA ASP A 341 14.52 -7.17 -3.65
C ASP A 341 13.24 -7.88 -3.18
N LEU A 342 12.16 -7.10 -3.13
CA LEU A 342 10.85 -7.61 -2.73
C LEU A 342 10.29 -8.62 -3.75
N GLY A 343 10.75 -8.61 -5.01
CA GLY A 343 10.34 -9.58 -6.01
C GLY A 343 10.86 -10.97 -5.69
N SER A 344 12.15 -11.08 -5.33
CA SER A 344 12.75 -12.34 -4.89
C SER A 344 12.08 -12.86 -3.60
N ILE A 345 11.83 -11.97 -2.64
CA ILE A 345 11.12 -12.34 -1.40
C ILE A 345 9.68 -12.78 -1.66
N GLN A 346 8.97 -12.12 -2.58
CA GLN A 346 7.63 -12.55 -2.96
C GLN A 346 7.64 -13.96 -3.55
N THR A 347 8.59 -14.25 -4.46
CA THR A 347 8.76 -15.58 -5.05
C THR A 347 9.05 -16.64 -3.97
N PHE A 348 9.88 -16.29 -2.97
CA PHE A 348 10.11 -17.14 -1.81
C PHE A 348 8.83 -17.43 -1.02
N LEU A 349 8.02 -16.41 -0.74
CA LEU A 349 6.74 -16.56 -0.03
C LEU A 349 5.73 -17.41 -0.82
N GLU A 350 5.73 -17.33 -2.15
CA GLU A 350 4.82 -18.09 -3.01
C GLU A 350 5.02 -19.61 -2.94
N LEU A 351 6.16 -20.06 -2.44
CA LEU A 351 6.45 -21.48 -2.20
C LEU A 351 5.73 -22.04 -0.96
N PHE A 352 5.22 -21.19 -0.08
CA PHE A 352 4.51 -21.65 1.10
C PHE A 352 3.04 -21.94 0.84
N ASP A 353 2.51 -22.90 1.60
CA ASP A 353 1.10 -23.29 1.57
C ASP A 353 0.30 -22.68 2.73
N MET A 354 -0.90 -23.21 2.92
CA MET A 354 -1.81 -22.76 3.97
C MET A 354 -1.26 -22.89 5.39
N ALA A 355 -0.30 -23.79 5.63
CA ALA A 355 0.30 -23.98 6.95
C ALA A 355 1.08 -22.73 7.41
N ALA A 356 1.71 -22.01 6.48
CA ALA A 356 2.49 -20.82 6.79
C ALA A 356 1.64 -19.54 6.92
N ILE A 357 0.39 -19.53 6.46
CA ILE A 357 -0.44 -18.30 6.42
C ILE A 357 -0.53 -17.60 7.77
N LYS A 358 -0.69 -18.36 8.86
CA LYS A 358 -0.73 -17.78 10.21
C LYS A 358 0.58 -17.10 10.58
N ALA A 359 1.72 -17.74 10.29
CA ALA A 359 3.06 -17.20 10.59
C ALA A 359 3.35 -15.95 9.72
N ILE A 360 3.01 -15.99 8.44
CA ILE A 360 3.14 -14.83 7.53
C ILE A 360 2.22 -13.68 7.96
N THR A 361 1.00 -13.98 8.43
CA THR A 361 0.10 -12.95 8.96
C THR A 361 0.67 -12.33 10.24
N SER A 362 1.30 -13.14 11.11
CA SER A 362 1.99 -12.62 12.31
C SER A 362 3.15 -11.71 11.91
N MET A 363 3.96 -12.11 10.92
CA MET A 363 5.06 -11.30 10.40
C MET A 363 4.60 -9.90 9.96
N LEU A 364 3.41 -9.78 9.38
CA LEU A 364 2.85 -8.49 8.94
C LEU A 364 2.79 -7.46 10.08
N SER A 365 2.63 -7.91 11.31
CA SER A 365 2.59 -7.04 12.49
C SER A 365 3.94 -6.47 12.90
N ASP A 366 5.03 -7.07 12.45
CA ASP A 366 6.40 -6.70 12.83
C ASP A 366 7.12 -5.92 11.71
N LEU A 367 6.48 -5.80 10.54
CA LEU A 367 7.02 -5.06 9.41
C LEU A 367 6.85 -3.54 9.59
N GLU A 368 7.97 -2.82 9.57
CA GLU A 368 8.01 -1.35 9.68
C GLU A 368 7.94 -0.69 8.30
N HIS A 369 8.53 -1.33 7.27
CA HIS A 369 8.55 -0.80 5.92
C HIS A 369 7.25 -1.06 5.16
N ARG A 370 6.69 0.02 4.63
CA ARG A 370 5.42 -0.02 3.91
C ARG A 370 5.47 -0.91 2.66
N PRO A 371 6.46 -0.83 1.76
CA PRO A 371 6.53 -1.71 0.59
C PRO A 371 6.51 -3.19 0.95
N ALA A 372 7.26 -3.59 1.99
CA ALA A 372 7.27 -4.96 2.48
C ALA A 372 5.89 -5.38 3.04
N ARG A 373 5.25 -4.53 3.85
CA ARG A 373 3.87 -4.78 4.33
C ARG A 373 2.89 -4.99 3.18
N GLN A 374 2.98 -4.19 2.13
CA GLN A 374 2.10 -4.28 0.97
C GLN A 374 2.30 -5.57 0.19
N MET A 375 3.54 -5.96 -0.02
CA MET A 375 3.88 -7.22 -0.67
C MET A 375 3.26 -8.38 0.11
N VAL A 376 3.40 -8.40 1.44
CA VAL A 376 2.81 -9.43 2.30
C VAL A 376 1.28 -9.37 2.28
N CYS A 377 0.68 -8.19 2.32
CA CYS A 377 -0.78 -8.06 2.22
C CYS A 377 -1.32 -8.60 0.88
N ARG A 378 -0.66 -8.29 -0.24
CA ARG A 378 -1.04 -8.83 -1.56
C ARG A 378 -0.89 -10.35 -1.62
N PHE A 379 0.19 -10.87 -1.07
CA PHE A 379 0.39 -12.32 -0.95
C PHE A 379 -0.74 -12.97 -0.14
N LEU A 380 -1.06 -12.43 1.05
CA LEU A 380 -2.14 -12.94 1.88
C LEU A 380 -3.51 -12.82 1.19
N ALA A 381 -3.76 -11.76 0.45
CA ALA A 381 -5.00 -11.59 -0.30
C ALA A 381 -5.14 -12.63 -1.42
N SER A 382 -4.06 -12.90 -2.17
CA SER A 382 -4.08 -13.87 -3.27
C SER A 382 -4.26 -15.31 -2.81
N ARG A 383 -3.73 -15.67 -1.65
CA ARG A 383 -3.73 -17.04 -1.09
C ARG A 383 -4.77 -17.25 0.00
N GLY A 384 -5.27 -16.18 0.61
CA GLY A 384 -6.03 -16.21 1.85
C GLY A 384 -7.49 -16.66 1.72
N ALA A 385 -8.04 -16.84 0.53
CA ALA A 385 -9.44 -17.21 0.35
C ALA A 385 -9.84 -18.52 1.09
N GLY A 386 -8.92 -19.48 1.20
CA GLY A 386 -9.08 -20.71 1.99
C GLY A 386 -8.77 -20.54 3.48
N ALA A 387 -8.08 -19.45 3.88
CA ALA A 387 -7.55 -19.22 5.23
C ALA A 387 -8.16 -17.99 5.92
N VAL A 388 -9.34 -17.56 5.50
CA VAL A 388 -10.00 -16.35 6.04
C VAL A 388 -10.03 -16.33 7.56
N ASP A 389 -10.27 -17.48 8.21
CA ASP A 389 -10.36 -17.55 9.66
C ASP A 389 -9.00 -17.37 10.34
N LEU A 390 -7.90 -17.87 9.72
CA LEU A 390 -6.55 -17.69 10.23
C LEU A 390 -6.11 -16.23 10.15
N ILE A 391 -6.42 -15.56 9.03
CA ILE A 391 -6.11 -14.15 8.81
C ILE A 391 -7.04 -13.29 9.67
N GLY A 392 -8.33 -13.58 9.66
CA GLY A 392 -9.37 -12.83 10.38
C GLY A 392 -9.20 -12.82 11.89
N ALA A 393 -8.54 -13.83 12.46
CA ALA A 393 -8.23 -13.87 13.89
C ALA A 393 -7.41 -12.65 14.35
N PHE A 394 -6.60 -12.06 13.49
CA PHE A 394 -5.80 -10.87 13.81
C PHE A 394 -6.61 -9.56 13.85
N VAL A 395 -7.89 -9.57 13.52
CA VAL A 395 -8.79 -8.41 13.71
C VAL A 395 -9.00 -8.08 15.20
N TYR A 396 -8.64 -9.00 16.08
CA TYR A 396 -8.69 -8.83 17.55
C TYR A 396 -7.35 -8.35 18.15
N ASP A 397 -6.33 -8.06 17.31
CA ASP A 397 -5.05 -7.51 17.77
C ASP A 397 -5.27 -6.13 18.42
N LYS A 398 -4.48 -5.83 19.46
CA LYS A 398 -4.56 -4.55 20.16
C LYS A 398 -3.98 -3.38 19.33
N ARG A 399 -3.12 -3.68 18.39
CA ARG A 399 -2.44 -2.72 17.53
C ARG A 399 -3.35 -2.36 16.35
N TRP A 400 -3.85 -1.15 16.32
CA TRP A 400 -4.79 -0.67 15.30
C TRP A 400 -4.28 -0.87 13.86
N TYR A 401 -2.97 -0.69 13.63
CA TYR A 401 -2.38 -0.83 12.30
C TYR A 401 -2.39 -2.28 11.80
N VAL A 402 -2.27 -3.26 12.70
CA VAL A 402 -2.46 -4.67 12.35
C VAL A 402 -3.91 -4.90 11.91
N VAL A 403 -4.87 -4.46 12.71
CA VAL A 403 -6.30 -4.60 12.40
C VAL A 403 -6.65 -3.94 11.08
N ARG A 404 -6.11 -2.74 10.80
CA ARG A 404 -6.29 -2.03 9.53
C ARG A 404 -5.75 -2.84 8.34
N ASN A 405 -4.53 -3.36 8.43
CA ASN A 405 -3.93 -4.15 7.35
C ASN A 405 -4.70 -5.45 7.11
N ILE A 406 -5.17 -6.09 8.19
CA ILE A 406 -6.03 -7.28 8.08
C ILE A 406 -7.39 -6.93 7.43
N ALA A 407 -8.00 -5.81 7.79
CA ALA A 407 -9.24 -5.36 7.14
C ALA A 407 -9.03 -5.13 5.63
N MET A 408 -7.88 -4.57 5.22
CA MET A 408 -7.51 -4.41 3.81
C MET A 408 -7.38 -5.78 3.12
N VAL A 409 -6.63 -6.72 3.69
CA VAL A 409 -6.47 -8.07 3.13
C VAL A 409 -7.83 -8.78 2.99
N LEU A 410 -8.68 -8.72 4.02
CA LEU A 410 -10.01 -9.31 4.00
C LEU A 410 -10.90 -8.67 2.91
N GLY A 411 -10.77 -7.37 2.69
CA GLY A 411 -11.48 -6.66 1.63
C GLY A 411 -11.01 -7.04 0.23
N GLU A 412 -9.74 -7.36 0.05
CA GLU A 412 -9.19 -7.84 -1.22
C GLU A 412 -9.61 -9.29 -1.50
N ILE A 413 -9.67 -10.14 -0.46
CA ILE A 413 -10.24 -11.50 -0.56
C ILE A 413 -11.71 -11.44 -0.99
N GLY A 414 -12.50 -10.50 -0.47
CA GLY A 414 -13.82 -10.10 -0.93
C GLY A 414 -14.92 -11.14 -0.84
N ASN A 415 -14.74 -12.26 -0.12
CA ASN A 415 -15.75 -13.30 0.01
C ASN A 415 -16.66 -13.11 1.24
N GLU A 416 -17.80 -13.79 1.28
CA GLU A 416 -18.79 -13.69 2.35
C GLU A 416 -18.24 -14.02 3.75
N ARG A 417 -17.27 -14.94 3.83
CA ARG A 417 -16.64 -15.33 5.12
C ARG A 417 -15.89 -14.18 5.78
N THR A 418 -15.46 -13.16 5.02
CA THR A 418 -14.76 -11.99 5.55
C THR A 418 -15.67 -11.03 6.31
N VAL A 419 -16.99 -11.05 6.05
CA VAL A 419 -17.95 -10.07 6.58
C VAL A 419 -17.98 -10.02 8.11
N GLY A 420 -17.90 -11.19 8.75
CA GLY A 420 -17.88 -11.25 10.22
C GLY A 420 -16.71 -10.50 10.85
N TYR A 421 -15.53 -10.65 10.26
CA TYR A 421 -14.32 -9.97 10.70
C TYR A 421 -14.33 -8.48 10.34
N LEU A 422 -14.81 -8.13 9.15
CA LEU A 422 -14.97 -6.72 8.73
C LEU A 422 -15.99 -5.98 9.59
N ARG A 423 -17.06 -6.64 10.05
CA ARG A 423 -18.00 -6.08 11.04
C ARG A 423 -17.29 -5.75 12.35
N LYS A 424 -16.37 -6.61 12.81
CA LYS A 424 -15.58 -6.34 14.01
C LYS A 424 -14.67 -5.13 13.80
N ALA A 425 -14.00 -5.03 12.67
CA ALA A 425 -13.16 -3.89 12.30
C ALA A 425 -13.98 -2.59 12.15
N ALA A 426 -15.22 -2.68 11.65
CA ALA A 426 -16.15 -1.54 11.53
C ALA A 426 -16.51 -0.89 12.88
N GLY A 427 -16.50 -1.67 13.97
CA GLY A 427 -16.72 -1.16 15.34
C GLY A 427 -15.42 -0.80 16.09
N HIS A 428 -14.30 -0.63 15.41
CA HIS A 428 -13.02 -0.32 16.05
C HIS A 428 -12.97 1.14 16.53
N GLN A 429 -12.28 1.40 17.66
CA GLN A 429 -12.14 2.76 18.22
C GLN A 429 -11.37 3.70 17.27
N ASP A 430 -10.32 3.20 16.63
CA ASP A 430 -9.51 3.98 15.69
C ASP A 430 -10.24 4.18 14.36
N LYS A 431 -10.41 5.45 13.97
CA LYS A 431 -11.06 5.88 12.74
C LYS A 431 -10.46 5.24 11.48
N ARG A 432 -9.14 5.10 11.43
CA ARG A 432 -8.42 4.56 10.26
C ARG A 432 -8.76 3.08 10.01
N VAL A 433 -9.02 2.33 11.08
CA VAL A 433 -9.50 0.95 10.98
C VAL A 433 -10.93 0.93 10.44
N ARG A 434 -11.81 1.79 10.96
CA ARG A 434 -13.20 1.88 10.49
C ARG A 434 -13.26 2.31 9.01
N GLN A 435 -12.41 3.26 8.59
CA GLN A 435 -12.29 3.67 7.18
C GLN A 435 -11.91 2.50 6.29
N GLU A 436 -10.91 1.71 6.69
CA GLU A 436 -10.49 0.56 5.91
C GLU A 436 -11.57 -0.54 5.88
N ALA A 437 -12.24 -0.79 7.02
CA ALA A 437 -13.37 -1.72 7.07
C ALA A 437 -14.51 -1.30 6.13
N LEU A 438 -14.83 0.00 6.08
CA LEU A 438 -15.82 0.54 5.15
C LEU A 438 -15.36 0.38 3.68
N ARG A 439 -14.08 0.62 3.39
CA ARG A 439 -13.51 0.40 2.06
C ARG A 439 -13.57 -1.07 1.66
N ALA A 440 -13.21 -1.95 2.58
CA ALA A 440 -13.22 -3.39 2.39
C ALA A 440 -14.63 -3.94 2.14
N ILE A 441 -15.62 -3.53 2.96
CA ILE A 441 -16.97 -4.06 2.85
C ILE A 441 -17.68 -3.66 1.55
N LYS A 442 -17.28 -2.55 0.92
CA LYS A 442 -17.78 -2.15 -0.40
C LYS A 442 -17.42 -3.12 -1.52
N ARG A 443 -16.40 -3.96 -1.32
CA ARG A 443 -15.94 -4.97 -2.29
C ARG A 443 -16.64 -6.31 -2.08
N VAL A 444 -17.26 -6.51 -0.93
CA VAL A 444 -17.96 -7.75 -0.58
C VAL A 444 -19.42 -7.62 -0.96
N GLU A 445 -19.93 -8.59 -1.69
CA GLU A 445 -21.34 -8.69 -2.05
C GLU A 445 -22.14 -9.46 -0.98
N GLY A 446 -23.43 -9.27 -0.96
CA GLY A 446 -24.34 -10.05 -0.13
C GLY A 446 -25.07 -9.24 0.96
N LEU A 447 -26.07 -9.90 1.57
CA LEU A 447 -26.98 -9.26 2.53
C LEU A 447 -26.27 -8.87 3.84
N ASP A 448 -25.29 -9.65 4.27
CA ASP A 448 -24.56 -9.37 5.50
C ASP A 448 -23.58 -8.20 5.33
N ALA A 449 -23.03 -8.00 4.15
CA ALA A 449 -22.26 -6.80 3.81
C ALA A 449 -23.14 -5.54 3.90
N ALA A 450 -24.38 -5.62 3.39
CA ALA A 450 -25.36 -4.52 3.52
C ALA A 450 -25.66 -4.16 4.98
N LYS A 451 -25.76 -5.15 5.88
CA LYS A 451 -25.95 -4.89 7.33
C LYS A 451 -24.73 -4.16 7.94
N VAL A 452 -23.53 -4.47 7.51
CA VAL A 452 -22.32 -3.75 7.95
C VAL A 452 -22.31 -2.32 7.43
N LEU A 453 -22.75 -2.08 6.18
CA LEU A 453 -22.90 -0.71 5.66
C LEU A 453 -23.90 0.11 6.48
N LEU A 454 -25.01 -0.52 6.92
CA LEU A 454 -25.99 0.16 7.78
C LEU A 454 -25.39 0.57 9.13
N SER A 455 -24.52 -0.23 9.73
CA SER A 455 -23.90 0.13 11.01
C SER A 455 -23.03 1.41 10.93
N PHE A 456 -22.51 1.75 9.76
CA PHE A 456 -21.77 3.00 9.56
C PHE A 456 -22.66 4.25 9.48
N LEU A 457 -23.98 4.09 9.35
CA LEU A 457 -24.90 5.25 9.34
C LEU A 457 -25.01 5.92 10.71
N ASP A 458 -24.54 5.26 11.76
CA ASP A 458 -24.49 5.75 13.13
C ASP A 458 -23.06 6.05 13.60
N ASP A 459 -22.08 6.09 12.67
CA ASP A 459 -20.70 6.45 12.99
C ASP A 459 -20.62 7.91 13.47
N ASP A 460 -19.75 8.18 14.43
CA ASP A 460 -19.53 9.53 14.96
C ASP A 460 -19.04 10.49 13.87
N GLU A 461 -18.31 9.97 12.88
CA GLU A 461 -17.71 10.73 11.80
C GLU A 461 -18.67 10.89 10.59
N SER A 462 -18.96 12.11 10.23
CA SER A 462 -19.83 12.45 9.09
C SER A 462 -19.37 11.80 7.76
N ASP A 463 -18.07 11.78 7.51
CA ASP A 463 -17.51 11.15 6.30
C ASP A 463 -17.81 9.65 6.21
N MET A 464 -17.80 8.96 7.36
CA MET A 464 -18.12 7.54 7.40
C MET A 464 -19.58 7.32 7.02
N ARG A 465 -20.48 8.13 7.60
CA ARG A 465 -21.91 8.07 7.29
C ARG A 465 -22.16 8.35 5.81
N LEU A 466 -21.55 9.41 5.26
CA LEU A 466 -21.65 9.78 3.85
C LEU A 466 -21.13 8.68 2.91
N ASN A 467 -19.95 8.12 3.22
CA ASN A 467 -19.35 7.06 2.40
C ASN A 467 -20.16 5.76 2.44
N ALA A 468 -20.77 5.45 3.57
CA ALA A 468 -21.68 4.30 3.71
C ALA A 468 -22.96 4.51 2.88
N LEU A 469 -23.59 5.69 2.95
CA LEU A 469 -24.76 6.04 2.14
C LEU A 469 -24.47 5.93 0.64
N ARG A 470 -23.32 6.41 0.19
CA ARG A 470 -22.87 6.31 -1.21
C ARG A 470 -22.65 4.87 -1.66
N ALA A 471 -22.22 3.99 -0.73
CA ALA A 471 -21.97 2.57 -1.00
C ALA A 471 -23.26 1.74 -1.11
N ILE A 472 -24.38 2.20 -0.55
CA ILE A 472 -25.65 1.49 -0.64
C ILE A 472 -26.18 1.53 -2.07
N LYS A 473 -26.34 0.34 -2.68
CA LYS A 473 -26.84 0.14 -4.05
C LYS A 473 -28.24 -0.46 -4.05
N SER A 474 -28.87 -0.55 -5.24
CA SER A 474 -30.19 -1.17 -5.41
C SER A 474 -30.25 -2.64 -5.00
N GLU A 475 -29.15 -3.38 -5.14
CA GLU A 475 -29.04 -4.78 -4.73
C GLU A 475 -29.16 -4.96 -3.20
N HIS A 476 -28.88 -3.93 -2.42
CA HIS A 476 -29.02 -3.90 -0.97
C HIS A 476 -30.45 -3.56 -0.50
N SER A 477 -31.42 -3.44 -1.43
CA SER A 477 -32.78 -2.94 -1.16
C SER A 477 -33.48 -3.70 -0.04
N THR A 478 -33.46 -5.03 -0.07
CA THR A 478 -34.14 -5.87 0.93
C THR A 478 -33.66 -5.62 2.35
N THR A 479 -32.37 -5.36 2.52
CA THR A 479 -31.75 -5.14 3.85
C THR A 479 -31.78 -3.67 4.26
N CYS A 480 -31.46 -2.75 3.32
CA CYS A 480 -31.25 -1.35 3.68
C CYS A 480 -32.54 -0.50 3.66
N LEU A 481 -33.53 -0.88 2.85
CA LEU A 481 -34.73 -0.05 2.65
C LEU A 481 -35.53 0.22 3.94
N PRO A 482 -35.76 -0.76 4.85
CA PRO A 482 -36.51 -0.51 6.09
C PRO A 482 -35.84 0.57 6.95
N GLU A 483 -34.54 0.49 7.14
CA GLU A 483 -33.75 1.44 7.93
C GLU A 483 -33.72 2.83 7.28
N LEU A 484 -33.43 2.88 5.98
CA LEU A 484 -33.43 4.15 5.23
C LEU A 484 -34.81 4.82 5.24
N LYS A 485 -35.88 4.04 5.13
CA LYS A 485 -37.25 4.55 5.24
C LYS A 485 -37.51 5.19 6.58
N GLN A 486 -37.15 4.52 7.68
CA GLN A 486 -37.28 5.06 9.03
C GLN A 486 -36.54 6.40 9.16
N ARG A 487 -35.28 6.47 8.73
CA ARG A 487 -34.46 7.69 8.80
C ARG A 487 -35.02 8.85 7.94
N VAL A 488 -35.64 8.55 6.82
CA VAL A 488 -36.30 9.56 5.95
C VAL A 488 -37.61 10.05 6.54
N GLU A 489 -38.31 9.26 7.34
CA GLU A 489 -39.56 9.64 8.00
C GLU A 489 -39.35 10.35 9.35
N ASP A 490 -38.16 10.20 9.96
CA ASP A 490 -37.84 10.76 11.27
C ASP A 490 -37.66 12.28 11.22
N SER A 491 -38.15 12.97 12.25
CA SER A 491 -37.89 14.40 12.48
C SER A 491 -36.38 14.67 12.71
N ALA A 492 -35.59 13.67 13.09
CA ALA A 492 -34.14 13.71 13.18
C ALA A 492 -33.45 14.07 11.86
N LEU A 493 -34.10 13.84 10.70
CA LEU A 493 -33.62 14.27 9.38
C LEU A 493 -33.20 15.76 9.35
N LEU A 494 -33.86 16.61 10.11
CA LEU A 494 -33.55 18.05 10.19
C LEU A 494 -32.29 18.37 11.03
N ASN A 495 -31.78 17.40 11.77
CA ASN A 495 -30.55 17.55 12.56
C ASN A 495 -29.30 17.10 11.78
N LEU A 496 -29.50 16.51 10.60
CA LEU A 496 -28.40 16.10 9.72
C LEU A 496 -27.85 17.28 8.93
N GLU A 497 -26.60 17.20 8.54
CA GLU A 497 -25.99 18.15 7.62
C GLU A 497 -26.56 18.01 6.21
N LEU A 498 -26.42 19.07 5.41
CA LEU A 498 -27.00 19.14 4.06
C LEU A 498 -26.55 17.95 3.18
N ASP A 499 -25.27 17.62 3.20
CA ASP A 499 -24.71 16.53 2.40
C ASP A 499 -25.23 15.17 2.87
N GLU A 500 -25.42 14.98 4.17
CA GLU A 500 -26.01 13.75 4.72
C GLU A 500 -27.49 13.59 4.31
N ILE A 501 -28.27 14.68 4.40
CA ILE A 501 -29.67 14.67 3.93
C ILE A 501 -29.71 14.26 2.46
N ARG A 502 -28.85 14.87 1.64
CA ARG A 502 -28.77 14.62 0.21
C ARG A 502 -28.45 13.16 -0.11
N GLU A 503 -27.37 12.64 0.46
CA GLU A 503 -26.94 11.26 0.22
C GLU A 503 -27.94 10.22 0.80
N LEU A 504 -28.57 10.52 1.94
CA LEU A 504 -29.62 9.66 2.51
C LEU A 504 -30.81 9.55 1.56
N LEU A 505 -31.32 10.67 1.03
CA LEU A 505 -32.43 10.66 0.09
C LEU A 505 -32.05 10.01 -1.25
N LEU A 506 -30.82 10.17 -1.71
CA LEU A 506 -30.29 9.48 -2.88
C LEU A 506 -30.17 7.97 -2.65
N ALA A 507 -29.67 7.53 -1.50
CA ALA A 507 -29.62 6.10 -1.14
C ALA A 507 -31.04 5.51 -1.05
N TYR A 508 -31.96 6.22 -0.43
CA TYR A 508 -33.36 5.83 -0.35
C TYR A 508 -34.02 5.73 -1.74
N SER A 509 -33.73 6.64 -2.66
CA SER A 509 -34.23 6.59 -4.04
C SER A 509 -33.70 5.39 -4.82
N ARG A 510 -32.44 5.01 -4.59
CA ARG A 510 -31.81 3.85 -5.25
C ARG A 510 -32.39 2.51 -4.79
N THR A 511 -32.81 2.42 -3.54
CA THR A 511 -33.26 1.17 -2.90
C THR A 511 -34.78 1.01 -2.89
N GLY A 512 -35.55 2.11 -2.87
CA GLY A 512 -36.97 2.09 -2.48
C GLY A 512 -37.99 1.94 -3.58
N GLY A 513 -37.59 1.89 -4.86
CA GLY A 513 -38.52 1.72 -5.99
C GLY A 513 -39.71 2.70 -5.97
N PRO A 514 -40.94 2.23 -6.33
CA PRO A 514 -42.11 3.12 -6.37
C PRO A 514 -42.51 3.73 -5.02
N GLY A 515 -42.27 2.99 -3.90
CA GLY A 515 -42.56 3.47 -2.56
C GLY A 515 -41.72 4.69 -2.17
N ALA A 516 -40.43 4.69 -2.56
CA ALA A 516 -39.56 5.84 -2.36
C ALA A 516 -40.01 7.06 -3.14
N THR A 517 -40.51 6.90 -4.37
CA THR A 517 -41.02 7.98 -5.20
C THR A 517 -42.13 8.75 -4.47
N ALA A 518 -43.11 8.04 -3.90
CA ALA A 518 -44.22 8.67 -3.20
C ALA A 518 -43.76 9.51 -1.99
N GLN A 519 -42.83 8.99 -1.20
CA GLN A 519 -42.27 9.69 -0.03
C GLN A 519 -41.44 10.90 -0.46
N LEU A 520 -40.57 10.76 -1.47
CA LEU A 520 -39.77 11.87 -2.00
C LEU A 520 -40.66 12.97 -2.59
N LEU A 521 -41.74 12.63 -3.28
CA LEU A 521 -42.73 13.60 -3.76
C LEU A 521 -43.41 14.33 -2.61
N ARG A 522 -43.72 13.63 -1.49
CA ARG A 522 -44.28 14.27 -0.29
C ARG A 522 -43.32 15.30 0.28
N LEU A 523 -42.03 14.99 0.39
CA LEU A 523 -41.01 15.92 0.84
C LEU A 523 -40.80 17.09 -0.13
N ALA A 524 -40.74 16.83 -1.43
CA ALA A 524 -40.57 17.83 -2.47
C ALA A 524 -41.77 18.81 -2.58
N LYS A 525 -43.00 18.36 -2.31
CA LYS A 525 -44.22 19.18 -2.30
C LYS A 525 -44.42 19.95 -0.99
N ARG A 526 -43.67 19.66 0.07
CA ARG A 526 -43.85 20.29 1.38
C ARG A 526 -43.75 21.82 1.29
N SER A 527 -44.70 22.52 1.93
CA SER A 527 -44.65 23.98 2.03
C SER A 527 -43.52 24.43 2.95
N THR A 528 -42.73 25.39 2.48
CA THR A 528 -41.61 25.98 3.22
C THR A 528 -41.87 27.43 3.65
N LEU A 529 -43.08 27.94 3.44
CA LEU A 529 -43.44 29.34 3.74
C LEU A 529 -43.16 29.73 5.19
N PHE A 530 -43.47 28.83 6.14
CA PHE A 530 -43.27 29.07 7.58
C PHE A 530 -42.19 28.17 8.21
N ALA A 531 -41.52 27.35 7.40
CA ALA A 531 -40.58 26.36 7.87
C ALA A 531 -39.33 26.30 6.97
N ARG A 532 -38.55 27.37 6.94
CA ARG A 532 -37.35 27.52 6.09
C ARG A 532 -36.30 26.40 6.26
N ARG A 533 -36.21 25.79 7.47
CA ARG A 533 -35.32 24.65 7.74
C ARG A 533 -35.60 23.42 6.88
N TRP A 534 -36.78 23.34 6.21
CA TRP A 534 -37.09 22.25 5.28
C TRP A 534 -36.65 22.53 3.83
N ILE A 535 -36.10 23.71 3.53
CA ILE A 535 -35.65 24.04 2.17
C ILE A 535 -34.55 23.09 1.70
N PRO A 536 -33.50 22.78 2.49
CA PRO A 536 -32.48 21.81 2.11
C PRO A 536 -33.07 20.42 1.82
N VAL A 537 -33.93 19.91 2.70
CA VAL A 537 -34.62 18.63 2.51
C VAL A 537 -35.43 18.59 1.23
N LYS A 538 -36.15 19.67 0.93
CA LYS A 538 -36.95 19.82 -0.28
C LYS A 538 -36.08 19.76 -1.54
N LEU A 539 -34.97 20.49 -1.57
CA LEU A 539 -34.04 20.50 -2.70
C LEU A 539 -33.39 19.13 -2.90
N ALA A 540 -32.92 18.49 -1.81
CA ALA A 540 -32.37 17.15 -1.84
C ALA A 540 -33.40 16.09 -2.29
N ALA A 541 -34.68 16.24 -1.90
CA ALA A 541 -35.74 15.35 -2.37
C ALA A 541 -36.03 15.52 -3.88
N ILE A 542 -35.98 16.76 -4.40
CA ILE A 542 -36.09 17.02 -5.83
C ILE A 542 -34.95 16.41 -6.62
N GLU A 543 -33.73 16.50 -6.10
CA GLU A 543 -32.57 15.86 -6.71
C GLU A 543 -32.69 14.31 -6.69
N ALA A 544 -33.08 13.73 -5.55
CA ALA A 544 -33.27 12.29 -5.42
C ALA A 544 -34.37 11.75 -6.35
N LEU A 545 -35.42 12.50 -6.65
CA LEU A 545 -36.43 12.14 -7.65
C LEU A 545 -35.85 11.95 -9.06
N GLY A 546 -34.75 12.65 -9.40
CA GLY A 546 -34.01 12.43 -10.65
C GLY A 546 -33.37 11.05 -10.76
N SER A 547 -33.17 10.37 -9.64
CA SER A 547 -32.68 9.01 -9.60
C SER A 547 -33.78 7.94 -9.62
N CYS A 548 -35.03 8.29 -9.40
CA CYS A 548 -36.18 7.40 -9.47
C CYS A 548 -36.53 7.04 -10.91
N ARG A 549 -36.74 5.75 -11.22
CA ARG A 549 -37.16 5.27 -12.56
C ARG A 549 -38.72 5.32 -12.71
N SER A 550 -39.35 6.42 -12.33
CA SER A 550 -40.81 6.57 -12.30
C SER A 550 -41.25 7.67 -13.25
N SER A 551 -42.27 7.39 -14.07
CA SER A 551 -42.93 8.39 -14.92
C SER A 551 -43.58 9.50 -14.09
N GLU A 552 -44.09 9.14 -12.91
CA GLU A 552 -44.66 10.09 -11.95
C GLU A 552 -43.59 11.08 -11.43
N ALA A 553 -42.40 10.58 -11.07
CA ALA A 553 -41.30 11.44 -10.66
C ALA A 553 -40.92 12.43 -11.76
N ARG A 554 -40.84 11.97 -13.01
CA ARG A 554 -40.52 12.81 -14.16
C ARG A 554 -41.58 13.90 -14.37
N ALA A 555 -42.86 13.54 -14.40
CA ALA A 555 -43.95 14.51 -14.58
C ALA A 555 -43.91 15.62 -13.51
N HIS A 556 -43.67 15.26 -12.26
CA HIS A 556 -43.53 16.23 -11.18
C HIS A 556 -42.25 17.08 -11.28
N LEU A 557 -41.14 16.54 -11.73
CA LEU A 557 -39.91 17.30 -11.98
C LEU A 557 -40.13 18.32 -13.11
N GLU A 558 -40.87 17.97 -14.17
CA GLU A 558 -41.23 18.88 -15.27
C GLU A 558 -42.08 20.09 -14.76
N ILE A 559 -43.02 19.85 -13.85
CA ILE A 559 -43.80 20.91 -13.20
C ILE A 559 -42.88 21.77 -12.31
N MET A 560 -41.98 21.16 -11.50
CA MET A 560 -41.09 21.89 -10.61
C MET A 560 -40.02 22.69 -11.38
N ALA A 561 -39.63 22.26 -12.56
CA ALA A 561 -38.71 22.99 -13.45
C ALA A 561 -39.27 24.33 -13.96
N GLN A 562 -40.60 24.52 -13.88
CA GLN A 562 -41.31 25.79 -14.22
C GLN A 562 -41.61 26.66 -12.98
N SER A 563 -41.10 26.26 -11.80
CA SER A 563 -41.31 26.98 -10.54
C SER A 563 -40.78 28.43 -10.63
N ARG A 564 -41.49 29.36 -10.00
CA ARG A 564 -41.04 30.76 -9.84
C ARG A 564 -39.81 30.86 -8.89
N ASN A 565 -39.62 29.87 -8.02
CA ASN A 565 -38.44 29.81 -7.18
C ASN A 565 -37.26 29.26 -8.00
N ARG A 566 -36.20 30.08 -8.12
CA ARG A 566 -35.01 29.79 -8.95
C ARG A 566 -34.31 28.51 -8.54
N ASP A 567 -34.16 28.28 -7.23
CA ASP A 567 -33.43 27.12 -6.70
C ASP A 567 -34.17 25.81 -7.01
N ILE A 568 -35.50 25.83 -6.80
CA ILE A 568 -36.37 24.68 -7.13
C ILE A 568 -36.32 24.39 -8.63
N ALA A 569 -36.46 25.44 -9.46
CA ALA A 569 -36.46 25.28 -10.92
C ALA A 569 -35.09 24.75 -11.43
N GLN A 570 -33.99 25.25 -10.88
CA GLN A 570 -32.65 24.84 -11.28
C GLN A 570 -32.36 23.39 -10.85
N THR A 571 -32.70 23.03 -9.61
CA THR A 571 -32.52 21.65 -9.08
C THR A 571 -33.39 20.65 -9.87
N ALA A 572 -34.63 21.00 -10.16
CA ALA A 572 -35.50 20.13 -10.96
C ALA A 572 -35.01 19.93 -12.40
N LYS A 573 -34.48 20.99 -13.05
CA LYS A 573 -33.85 20.86 -14.37
C LYS A 573 -32.61 19.97 -14.35
N ALA A 574 -31.78 20.06 -13.31
CA ALA A 574 -30.62 19.18 -13.13
C ALA A 574 -31.06 17.72 -12.93
N ALA A 575 -32.06 17.48 -12.08
CA ALA A 575 -32.64 16.16 -11.83
C ALA A 575 -33.26 15.54 -13.10
N LEU A 576 -33.91 16.31 -13.95
CA LEU A 576 -34.43 15.84 -15.24
C LEU A 576 -33.34 15.41 -16.21
N ARG A 577 -32.21 16.12 -16.25
CA ARG A 577 -31.05 15.71 -17.07
C ARG A 577 -30.51 14.37 -16.59
N ALA A 578 -30.32 14.18 -15.27
CA ALA A 578 -29.88 12.92 -14.69
C ALA A 578 -30.83 11.75 -14.97
N HIS A 579 -32.15 12.03 -14.96
CA HIS A 579 -33.20 11.06 -15.28
C HIS A 579 -33.12 10.58 -16.74
N SER A 580 -32.85 11.48 -17.70
CA SER A 580 -32.76 11.18 -19.14
C SER A 580 -31.51 10.38 -19.47
N THR A 581 -30.36 10.73 -18.90
CA THR A 581 -29.09 10.04 -19.14
C THR A 581 -29.10 8.57 -18.65
N LYS A 582 -29.71 8.30 -17.49
CA LYS A 582 -29.87 6.95 -16.96
C LYS A 582 -30.83 6.08 -17.77
N ARG A 583 -31.81 6.66 -18.45
CA ARG A 583 -32.71 5.94 -19.33
C ARG A 583 -32.04 5.51 -20.63
N GLN A 584 -31.17 6.35 -21.20
CA GLN A 584 -30.38 6.00 -22.39
C GLN A 584 -29.40 4.86 -22.10
N ALA A 585 -28.69 4.90 -21.00
CA ALA A 585 -27.77 3.84 -20.60
C ALA A 585 -28.45 2.48 -20.37
N SER A 586 -29.71 2.46 -19.90
CA SER A 586 -30.44 1.19 -19.71
C SER A 586 -31.03 0.60 -21.00
N VAL A 587 -31.26 1.41 -22.02
CA VAL A 587 -31.73 0.94 -23.33
C VAL A 587 -30.57 0.29 -24.10
N THR A 588 -29.38 0.87 -24.05
CA THR A 588 -28.18 0.32 -24.72
C THR A 588 -27.77 -1.07 -24.19
N ILE A 589 -27.91 -1.30 -22.86
CA ILE A 589 -27.58 -2.62 -22.23
C ILE A 589 -28.62 -3.69 -22.58
N THR A 590 -29.86 -3.33 -22.87
CA THR A 590 -30.88 -4.30 -23.29
C THR A 590 -30.77 -4.66 -24.78
N ASP A 591 -30.27 -3.77 -25.62
CA ASP A 591 -30.02 -4.04 -27.03
C ASP A 591 -28.76 -4.92 -27.25
N GLU A 592 -27.68 -4.69 -26.50
CA GLU A 592 -26.48 -5.56 -26.54
C GLU A 592 -26.76 -7.00 -26.05
N LYS A 593 -27.64 -7.19 -25.05
CA LYS A 593 -28.02 -8.53 -24.59
C LYS A 593 -29.02 -9.26 -25.48
N SER A 594 -29.70 -8.58 -26.38
CA SER A 594 -30.59 -9.18 -27.35
C SER A 594 -29.89 -9.60 -28.65
N GLU A 595 -28.72 -9.03 -28.97
CA GLU A 595 -27.90 -9.46 -30.11
C GLU A 595 -27.05 -10.70 -29.80
N ASP A 596 -26.62 -10.91 -28.53
CA ASP A 596 -25.85 -12.12 -28.13
C ASP A 596 -26.69 -13.41 -27.98
N VAL A 597 -28.00 -13.35 -28.14
CA VAL A 597 -28.91 -14.55 -28.08
C VAL A 597 -29.31 -15.03 -29.49
N LEU A 598 -28.85 -14.36 -30.55
CA LEU A 598 -29.19 -14.68 -31.95
C LEU A 598 -27.98 -15.06 -32.81
N VAL A 599 -26.84 -15.49 -32.21
CA VAL A 599 -25.72 -16.08 -32.95
C VAL A 599 -25.47 -17.50 -32.49
#